data_daab9fc1672ad09e33dee0ecd01ac1d5
#
_entry.id   daab9fc1672ad09e33dee0ecd01ac1d5
#
_cell.length_a   1.000
_cell.length_b   1.000
_cell.length_c   1.000
_cell.angle_alpha   90.00
_cell.angle_beta   90.00
_cell.angle_gamma   90.00
#
_symmetry.space_group_name_H-M   'P 1'
#
loop_
_entity.id
_entity.type
_entity.pdbx_description
1 polymer ?
#
loop_
_entity_poly.entity_id
_entity_poly.type
_entity_poly.pdbx_seq_one_letter_code
_entity_poly.pdbx_strand_id
1 'polypeptide(L)'
;MPVQWGIMSTARINEKLLAGARQTDALAILAVASRDTETAGRYAQAHGIERAYGGYDALLSDPEVEAVYISLPNSLHVEWSVRALRAGKHVLCEKPLGRSAADVDAAFDVAGREGRLLMEAFMYRHNPQTQRLVELVASGTIGRLALVRSAFSFAGRDAADIRLRTALQGGALMDVGCYCVSGARLIAGEPERVGAEQVLGGDGVDVAFAATMRFADGVIGHFDAGLALDSRDELEVVGEEGVLFLDDPWHCRQPMIELRRDGKVERIELEPVDSYRLEAENFCAAIRGTASPLLGRDDAVAQARAIEALYRAAELGQTVTLA
;
A
#
# COMPACT_ATOMS: atom_id res chain seq x y z
N MET A 1 11.58 -4.43 24.71
CA MET A 1 10.67 -3.28 24.94
C MET A 1 9.94 -2.99 23.64
N PRO A 2 8.64 -2.64 23.65
CA PRO A 2 7.91 -2.24 22.45
C PRO A 2 8.58 -1.04 21.77
N VAL A 3 8.46 -0.96 20.44
CA VAL A 3 8.86 0.23 19.69
C VAL A 3 7.84 1.34 19.97
N GLN A 4 8.30 2.54 20.29
CA GLN A 4 7.42 3.68 20.59
C GLN A 4 7.04 4.42 19.30
N TRP A 5 5.75 4.44 18.98
CA TRP A 5 5.26 5.00 17.73
C TRP A 5 4.53 6.33 17.91
N GLY A 6 4.74 7.22 16.95
CA GLY A 6 3.92 8.41 16.74
C GLY A 6 3.04 8.25 15.50
N ILE A 7 1.81 8.74 15.54
CA ILE A 7 0.90 8.79 14.39
C ILE A 7 0.83 10.22 13.86
N MET A 8 1.12 10.39 12.56
CA MET A 8 1.07 11.70 11.90
C MET A 8 -0.22 11.82 11.10
N SER A 9 -1.26 12.17 11.73
CA SER A 9 -2.61 12.59 11.32
C SER A 9 -3.69 12.02 12.25
N THR A 10 -4.93 12.43 12.02
CA THR A 10 -6.13 11.84 12.65
C THR A 10 -7.02 11.17 11.60
N ALA A 11 -6.39 10.59 10.58
CA ALA A 11 -7.10 9.90 9.50
C ALA A 11 -7.79 8.63 9.97
N ARG A 12 -8.92 8.27 9.34
CA ARG A 12 -9.70 7.08 9.70
C ARG A 12 -8.91 5.77 9.57
N ILE A 13 -7.95 5.72 8.66
CA ILE A 13 -7.12 4.53 8.48
C ILE A 13 -6.31 4.18 9.74
N ASN A 14 -5.98 5.15 10.58
CA ASN A 14 -5.27 4.91 11.82
C ASN A 14 -5.99 3.94 12.77
N GLU A 15 -7.33 3.85 12.68
CA GLU A 15 -8.11 2.90 13.47
C GLU A 15 -7.70 1.45 13.20
N LYS A 16 -7.27 1.16 11.97
CA LYS A 16 -6.76 -0.16 11.60
C LYS A 16 -5.42 -0.46 12.27
N LEU A 17 -4.47 0.48 12.19
CA LEU A 17 -3.19 0.36 12.89
C LEU A 17 -3.40 0.26 14.41
N LEU A 18 -4.26 1.09 15.00
CA LEU A 18 -4.58 1.06 16.42
C LEU A 18 -5.19 -0.28 16.86
N ALA A 19 -6.06 -0.86 16.03
CA ALA A 19 -6.64 -2.18 16.29
C ALA A 19 -5.56 -3.28 16.25
N GLY A 20 -4.67 -3.25 15.27
CA GLY A 20 -3.53 -4.16 15.17
C GLY A 20 -2.55 -4.00 16.35
N ALA A 21 -2.22 -2.77 16.72
CA ALA A 21 -1.32 -2.47 17.83
C ALA A 21 -1.81 -3.01 19.20
N ARG A 22 -3.12 -3.07 19.40
CA ARG A 22 -3.70 -3.66 20.64
C ARG A 22 -3.58 -5.18 20.73
N GLN A 23 -3.18 -5.84 19.66
CA GLN A 23 -3.07 -7.30 19.58
C GLN A 23 -1.62 -7.80 19.71
N THR A 24 -0.66 -6.90 19.97
CA THR A 24 0.77 -7.25 20.01
C THR A 24 1.52 -6.41 21.02
N ASP A 25 2.59 -6.97 21.58
CA ASP A 25 3.54 -6.28 22.46
C ASP A 25 4.74 -5.70 21.69
N ALA A 26 4.76 -5.79 20.36
CA ALA A 26 5.89 -5.31 19.54
C ALA A 26 5.99 -3.79 19.49
N LEU A 27 4.86 -3.09 19.59
CA LEU A 27 4.78 -1.62 19.54
C LEU A 27 3.84 -1.05 20.62
N ALA A 28 4.05 0.24 20.90
CA ALA A 28 3.13 1.05 21.69
C ALA A 28 2.90 2.38 20.98
N ILE A 29 1.64 2.81 20.89
CA ILE A 29 1.30 4.12 20.31
C ILE A 29 1.42 5.16 21.43
N LEU A 30 2.52 5.90 21.41
CA LEU A 30 2.89 6.89 22.42
C LEU A 30 2.25 8.25 22.12
N ALA A 31 2.20 8.64 20.84
CA ALA A 31 1.88 10.01 20.46
C ALA A 31 1.03 10.07 19.18
N VAL A 32 0.24 11.15 19.06
CA VAL A 32 -0.44 11.53 17.81
C VAL A 32 -0.24 13.01 17.53
N ALA A 33 -0.10 13.37 16.26
CA ALA A 33 -0.05 14.78 15.84
C ALA A 33 -1.16 15.09 14.83
N SER A 34 -1.67 16.31 14.93
CA SER A 34 -2.56 16.92 13.95
C SER A 34 -2.09 18.34 13.62
N ARG A 35 -2.72 18.99 12.64
CA ARG A 35 -2.43 20.39 12.27
C ARG A 35 -2.73 21.40 13.39
N ASP A 36 -3.60 21.00 14.32
CA ASP A 36 -3.96 21.80 15.49
C ASP A 36 -4.02 20.94 16.76
N THR A 37 -3.75 21.58 17.90
CA THR A 37 -3.67 20.91 19.21
C THR A 37 -5.02 20.35 19.68
N GLU A 38 -6.13 21.04 19.36
CA GLU A 38 -7.46 20.61 19.81
C GLU A 38 -7.86 19.31 19.14
N THR A 39 -7.68 19.20 17.82
CA THR A 39 -7.95 17.98 17.06
C THR A 39 -7.06 16.81 17.52
N ALA A 40 -5.76 17.06 17.73
CA ALA A 40 -4.85 16.07 18.26
C ALA A 40 -5.27 15.58 19.66
N GLY A 41 -5.63 16.51 20.56
CA GLY A 41 -6.07 16.20 21.92
C GLY A 41 -7.35 15.38 21.97
N ARG A 42 -8.37 15.75 21.18
CA ARG A 42 -9.63 14.97 21.08
C ARG A 42 -9.36 13.56 20.57
N TYR A 43 -8.52 13.42 19.55
CA TYR A 43 -8.17 12.12 18.99
C TYR A 43 -7.39 11.26 20.01
N ALA A 44 -6.41 11.84 20.68
CA ALA A 44 -5.63 11.15 21.71
C ALA A 44 -6.53 10.66 22.85
N GLN A 45 -7.43 11.49 23.35
CA GLN A 45 -8.40 11.11 24.37
C GLN A 45 -9.33 9.96 23.93
N ALA A 46 -9.83 10.02 22.71
CA ALA A 46 -10.72 9.00 22.17
C ALA A 46 -10.09 7.63 22.02
N HIS A 47 -8.78 7.59 21.78
CA HIS A 47 -8.02 6.35 21.52
C HIS A 47 -7.07 5.94 22.66
N GLY A 48 -7.01 6.71 23.75
CA GLY A 48 -6.14 6.43 24.90
C GLY A 48 -4.65 6.63 24.61
N ILE A 49 -4.31 7.58 23.71
CA ILE A 49 -2.92 7.92 23.36
C ILE A 49 -2.40 8.95 24.36
N GLU A 50 -1.19 8.72 24.90
CA GLU A 50 -0.63 9.51 26.01
C GLU A 50 -0.34 10.96 25.60
N ARG A 51 0.22 11.16 24.39
CA ARG A 51 0.73 12.47 23.96
C ARG A 51 0.02 12.98 22.71
N ALA A 52 -0.30 14.27 22.69
CA ALA A 52 -0.95 14.93 21.56
C ALA A 52 -0.19 16.19 21.16
N TYR A 53 0.12 16.34 19.86
CA TYR A 53 0.89 17.46 19.34
C TYR A 53 0.09 18.23 18.28
N GLY A 54 0.06 19.56 18.42
CA GLY A 54 -0.56 20.50 17.46
C GLY A 54 0.38 20.86 16.30
N GLY A 55 1.11 19.88 15.77
CA GLY A 55 2.03 20.03 14.65
C GLY A 55 2.91 18.80 14.50
N TYR A 56 3.19 18.41 13.27
CA TYR A 56 3.96 17.20 12.99
C TYR A 56 5.43 17.32 13.44
N ASP A 57 6.02 18.53 13.30
CA ASP A 57 7.40 18.77 13.78
C ASP A 57 7.54 18.62 15.30
N ALA A 58 6.51 18.99 16.05
CA ALA A 58 6.51 18.79 17.51
C ALA A 58 6.55 17.31 17.88
N LEU A 59 5.80 16.46 17.17
CA LEU A 59 5.88 15.01 17.35
C LEU A 59 7.26 14.47 16.95
N LEU A 60 7.83 14.93 15.83
CA LEU A 60 9.15 14.51 15.39
C LEU A 60 10.27 14.91 16.37
N SER A 61 10.06 15.96 17.15
CA SER A 61 10.99 16.43 18.19
C SER A 61 10.91 15.63 19.50
N ASP A 62 9.92 14.75 19.67
CA ASP A 62 9.81 13.89 20.87
C ASP A 62 10.88 12.80 20.82
N PRO A 63 11.85 12.79 21.79
CA PRO A 63 12.94 11.83 21.78
C PRO A 63 12.52 10.38 22.10
N GLU A 64 11.34 10.18 22.70
CA GLU A 64 10.84 8.84 23.02
C GLU A 64 10.13 8.18 21.84
N VAL A 65 9.70 8.94 20.83
CA VAL A 65 9.14 8.40 19.59
C VAL A 65 10.28 7.81 18.74
N GLU A 66 10.27 6.51 18.50
CA GLU A 66 11.28 5.80 17.70
C GLU A 66 10.85 5.67 16.23
N ALA A 67 9.56 5.45 15.99
CA ALA A 67 8.98 5.26 14.66
C ALA A 67 7.74 6.13 14.46
N VAL A 68 7.46 6.51 13.21
CA VAL A 68 6.23 7.22 12.88
C VAL A 68 5.44 6.49 11.79
N TYR A 69 4.12 6.49 11.96
CA TYR A 69 3.17 6.09 10.93
C TYR A 69 2.64 7.35 10.25
N ILE A 70 2.84 7.44 8.94
CA ILE A 70 2.42 8.58 8.13
C ILE A 70 1.17 8.20 7.34
N SER A 71 0.03 8.77 7.74
CA SER A 71 -1.27 8.60 7.11
C SER A 71 -1.84 9.93 6.62
N LEU A 72 -0.96 10.75 6.05
CA LEU A 72 -1.27 12.04 5.44
C LEU A 72 -1.86 11.84 4.03
N PRO A 73 -2.35 12.90 3.37
CA PRO A 73 -2.63 12.84 1.94
C PRO A 73 -1.38 12.48 1.11
N ASN A 74 -1.56 11.77 -0.02
CA ASN A 74 -0.48 11.25 -0.84
C ASN A 74 0.61 12.28 -1.20
N SER A 75 0.21 13.51 -1.52
CA SER A 75 1.15 14.61 -1.86
C SER A 75 2.12 14.96 -0.74
N LEU A 76 1.88 14.52 0.48
CA LEU A 76 2.70 14.82 1.65
C LEU A 76 3.56 13.64 2.11
N HIS A 77 3.38 12.45 1.54
CA HIS A 77 4.05 11.23 1.99
C HIS A 77 5.57 11.34 1.92
N VAL A 78 6.13 11.66 0.75
CA VAL A 78 7.59 11.76 0.56
C VAL A 78 8.17 12.88 1.41
N GLU A 79 7.57 14.07 1.41
CA GLU A 79 8.08 15.21 2.18
C GLU A 79 8.19 14.87 3.67
N TRP A 80 7.09 14.38 4.26
CA TRP A 80 7.08 14.07 5.70
C TRP A 80 7.88 12.83 6.06
N SER A 81 8.00 11.86 5.14
CA SER A 81 8.92 10.74 5.32
C SER A 81 10.37 11.23 5.43
N VAL A 82 10.81 12.10 4.52
CA VAL A 82 12.15 12.70 4.55
C VAL A 82 12.39 13.52 5.82
N ARG A 83 11.40 14.31 6.26
CA ARG A 83 11.50 15.09 7.51
C ARG A 83 11.61 14.20 8.73
N ALA A 84 10.81 13.14 8.81
CA ALA A 84 10.83 12.17 9.90
C ALA A 84 12.17 11.42 9.96
N LEU A 85 12.68 10.95 8.82
CA LEU A 85 13.97 10.28 8.73
C LEU A 85 15.11 11.19 9.23
N ARG A 86 15.15 12.47 8.81
CA ARG A 86 16.12 13.47 9.26
C ARG A 86 15.99 13.79 10.75
N ALA A 87 14.80 13.65 11.32
CA ALA A 87 14.56 13.74 12.75
C ALA A 87 14.94 12.47 13.52
N GLY A 88 15.56 11.49 12.84
CA GLY A 88 16.03 10.24 13.45
C GLY A 88 14.92 9.22 13.70
N LYS A 89 13.75 9.33 13.04
CA LYS A 89 12.65 8.39 13.18
C LYS A 89 12.66 7.34 12.07
N HIS A 90 12.28 6.11 12.40
CA HIS A 90 11.91 5.11 11.40
C HIS A 90 10.52 5.44 10.85
N VAL A 91 10.24 5.12 9.58
CA VAL A 91 9.02 5.56 8.91
C VAL A 91 8.28 4.38 8.27
N LEU A 92 7.04 4.16 8.70
CA LEU A 92 6.03 3.40 7.96
C LEU A 92 5.07 4.42 7.32
N CYS A 93 5.08 4.51 6.01
CA CYS A 93 4.27 5.48 5.27
C CYS A 93 3.15 4.80 4.50
N GLU A 94 1.91 5.31 4.61
CA GLU A 94 0.79 4.83 3.80
C GLU A 94 1.10 4.81 2.30
N LYS A 95 0.47 3.87 1.66
CA LYS A 95 0.55 3.66 0.21
C LYS A 95 -0.34 4.68 -0.55
N PRO A 96 0.03 5.03 -1.77
CA PRO A 96 1.35 4.83 -2.35
C PRO A 96 2.33 5.81 -1.73
N LEU A 97 3.57 5.37 -1.54
CA LEU A 97 4.62 6.22 -0.93
C LEU A 97 4.85 7.50 -1.74
N GLY A 98 4.77 7.41 -3.07
CA GLY A 98 4.84 8.57 -3.95
C GLY A 98 4.47 8.25 -5.39
N ARG A 99 4.19 9.30 -6.16
CA ARG A 99 3.87 9.22 -7.60
C ARG A 99 5.13 9.25 -8.47
N SER A 100 6.24 9.78 -7.98
CA SER A 100 7.51 9.92 -8.69
C SER A 100 8.52 8.90 -8.17
N ALA A 101 9.04 8.05 -9.06
CA ALA A 101 10.07 7.07 -8.70
C ALA A 101 11.35 7.75 -8.20
N ALA A 102 11.73 8.89 -8.79
CA ALA A 102 12.91 9.64 -8.37
C ALA A 102 12.78 10.21 -6.95
N ASP A 103 11.60 10.72 -6.57
CA ASP A 103 11.35 11.26 -5.24
C ASP A 103 11.32 10.15 -4.18
N VAL A 104 10.74 9.00 -4.52
CA VAL A 104 10.75 7.81 -3.65
C VAL A 104 12.17 7.31 -3.45
N ASP A 105 12.95 7.19 -4.52
CA ASP A 105 14.36 6.77 -4.47
C ASP A 105 15.21 7.72 -3.59
N ALA A 106 15.05 9.03 -3.77
CA ALA A 106 15.71 10.05 -2.95
C ALA A 106 15.32 9.94 -1.45
N ALA A 107 14.09 9.56 -1.12
CA ALA A 107 13.67 9.35 0.27
C ALA A 107 14.41 8.15 0.89
N PHE A 108 14.61 7.08 0.14
CA PHE A 108 15.43 5.94 0.60
C PHE A 108 16.91 6.28 0.73
N ASP A 109 17.46 7.19 -0.09
CA ASP A 109 18.80 7.73 0.11
C ASP A 109 18.93 8.47 1.44
N VAL A 110 17.90 9.23 1.84
CA VAL A 110 17.85 9.86 3.16
C VAL A 110 17.80 8.79 4.26
N ALA A 111 16.93 7.78 4.12
CA ALA A 111 16.82 6.69 5.09
C ALA A 111 18.18 6.02 5.32
N GLY A 112 18.92 5.71 4.24
CA GLY A 112 20.25 5.12 4.32
C GLY A 112 21.27 6.02 5.00
N ARG A 113 21.30 7.32 4.69
CA ARG A 113 22.22 8.30 5.33
C ARG A 113 21.95 8.47 6.82
N GLU A 114 20.68 8.49 7.22
CA GLU A 114 20.29 8.67 8.63
C GLU A 114 20.32 7.35 9.43
N GLY A 115 20.61 6.20 8.79
CA GLY A 115 20.57 4.89 9.42
C GLY A 115 19.18 4.54 9.93
N ARG A 116 18.12 4.93 9.21
CA ARG A 116 16.72 4.69 9.56
C ARG A 116 16.06 3.85 8.48
N LEU A 117 14.96 3.20 8.85
CA LEU A 117 14.14 2.40 7.94
C LEU A 117 12.99 3.25 7.39
N LEU A 118 12.71 3.07 6.11
CA LEU A 118 11.52 3.52 5.42
C LEU A 118 10.83 2.29 4.82
N MET A 119 9.53 2.15 5.04
CA MET A 119 8.71 1.08 4.43
C MET A 119 7.39 1.67 3.94
N GLU A 120 6.97 1.26 2.75
CA GLU A 120 5.65 1.55 2.20
C GLU A 120 4.62 0.58 2.79
N ALA A 121 3.47 1.10 3.23
CA ALA A 121 2.48 0.34 3.98
C ALA A 121 1.48 -0.39 3.07
N PHE A 122 1.91 -1.49 2.45
CA PHE A 122 1.02 -2.44 1.77
C PHE A 122 0.71 -3.62 2.69
N MET A 123 -0.18 -3.42 3.64
CA MET A 123 -0.49 -4.39 4.70
C MET A 123 -0.85 -5.78 4.16
N TYR A 124 -1.54 -5.90 3.01
CA TYR A 124 -1.93 -7.20 2.44
C TYR A 124 -0.73 -8.09 2.10
N ARG A 125 0.45 -7.51 1.80
CA ARG A 125 1.68 -8.23 1.48
C ARG A 125 2.17 -9.08 2.65
N HIS A 126 1.82 -8.71 3.89
CA HIS A 126 2.16 -9.41 5.13
C HIS A 126 1.16 -10.53 5.46
N ASN A 127 0.02 -10.61 4.75
CA ASN A 127 -1.04 -11.57 5.06
C ASN A 127 -0.69 -12.97 4.54
N PRO A 128 -0.96 -14.04 5.32
CA PRO A 128 -0.77 -15.43 4.89
C PRO A 128 -1.50 -15.80 3.59
N GLN A 129 -2.65 -15.18 3.30
CA GLN A 129 -3.35 -15.40 2.03
C GLN A 129 -2.47 -15.00 0.83
N THR A 130 -1.85 -13.83 0.90
CA THR A 130 -0.96 -13.34 -0.15
C THR A 130 0.30 -14.21 -0.27
N GLN A 131 0.89 -14.62 0.86
CA GLN A 131 2.03 -15.52 0.88
C GLN A 131 1.68 -16.86 0.26
N ARG A 132 0.52 -17.42 0.60
CA ARG A 132 0.03 -18.68 0.05
C ARG A 132 -0.23 -18.60 -1.45
N LEU A 133 -0.78 -17.50 -1.94
CA LEU A 133 -0.93 -17.26 -3.38
C LEU A 133 0.42 -17.33 -4.10
N VAL A 134 1.43 -16.62 -3.59
CA VAL A 134 2.78 -16.62 -4.16
C VAL A 134 3.38 -18.04 -4.18
N GLU A 135 3.24 -18.81 -3.09
CA GLU A 135 3.70 -20.20 -3.01
C GLU A 135 3.03 -21.09 -4.05
N LEU A 136 1.72 -20.98 -4.24
CA LEU A 136 0.97 -21.77 -5.21
C LEU A 136 1.40 -21.46 -6.65
N VAL A 137 1.67 -20.20 -6.96
CA VAL A 137 2.21 -19.83 -8.28
C VAL A 137 3.63 -20.35 -8.46
N ALA A 138 4.50 -20.16 -7.48
CA ALA A 138 5.90 -20.57 -7.54
C ALA A 138 6.08 -22.10 -7.60
N SER A 139 5.17 -22.86 -6.98
CA SER A 139 5.17 -24.33 -7.04
C SER A 139 4.64 -24.91 -8.35
N GLY A 140 4.18 -24.05 -9.29
CA GLY A 140 3.63 -24.49 -10.57
C GLY A 140 2.23 -25.14 -10.47
N THR A 141 1.48 -24.85 -9.39
CA THR A 141 0.13 -25.43 -9.16
C THR A 141 -0.83 -25.18 -10.32
N ILE A 142 -0.67 -24.08 -11.04
CA ILE A 142 -1.49 -23.67 -12.20
C ILE A 142 -0.76 -23.80 -13.55
N GLY A 143 0.41 -24.47 -13.59
CA GLY A 143 1.26 -24.50 -14.77
C GLY A 143 1.99 -23.17 -14.99
N ARG A 144 2.44 -22.90 -16.23
CA ARG A 144 3.11 -21.65 -16.58
C ARG A 144 2.14 -20.46 -16.46
N LEU A 145 2.55 -19.41 -15.76
CA LEU A 145 1.78 -18.19 -15.62
C LEU A 145 1.53 -17.52 -16.99
N ALA A 146 0.30 -17.11 -17.26
CA ALA A 146 -0.10 -16.47 -18.50
C ALA A 146 -0.75 -15.09 -18.30
N LEU A 147 -1.61 -14.95 -17.28
CA LEU A 147 -2.38 -13.73 -17.07
C LEU A 147 -2.55 -13.43 -15.57
N VAL A 148 -2.47 -12.14 -15.21
CA VAL A 148 -2.89 -11.62 -13.90
C VAL A 148 -4.00 -10.59 -14.12
N ARG A 149 -5.15 -10.79 -13.50
CA ARG A 149 -6.29 -9.87 -13.61
C ARG A 149 -6.73 -9.41 -12.23
N SER A 150 -6.99 -8.11 -12.05
CA SER A 150 -7.45 -7.59 -10.78
C SER A 150 -8.42 -6.43 -10.92
N ALA A 151 -9.24 -6.22 -9.90
CA ALA A 151 -10.11 -5.07 -9.80
C ALA A 151 -10.14 -4.58 -8.35
N PHE A 152 -10.14 -3.26 -8.19
CA PHE A 152 -10.41 -2.65 -6.90
C PHE A 152 -11.20 -1.36 -7.10
N SER A 153 -12.42 -1.33 -6.60
CA SER A 153 -13.28 -0.16 -6.73
C SER A 153 -14.24 -0.02 -5.55
N PHE A 154 -14.64 1.21 -5.30
CA PHE A 154 -15.74 1.55 -4.39
C PHE A 154 -16.34 2.90 -4.79
N ALA A 155 -17.58 3.17 -4.35
CA ALA A 155 -18.23 4.44 -4.58
C ALA A 155 -17.88 5.44 -3.47
N GLY A 156 -16.87 6.30 -3.71
CA GLY A 156 -16.62 7.51 -2.92
C GLY A 156 -17.67 8.55 -3.29
N ARG A 157 -18.58 8.89 -2.35
CA ARG A 157 -19.73 9.78 -2.62
C ARG A 157 -19.59 11.17 -2.03
N ASP A 158 -18.57 11.42 -1.22
CA ASP A 158 -18.35 12.72 -0.58
C ASP A 158 -17.43 13.57 -1.45
N ALA A 159 -17.95 14.71 -1.95
CA ALA A 159 -17.17 15.66 -2.72
C ALA A 159 -16.01 16.31 -1.93
N ALA A 160 -16.03 16.21 -0.60
CA ALA A 160 -14.94 16.68 0.27
C ALA A 160 -13.82 15.64 0.45
N ASP A 161 -13.98 14.43 -0.13
CA ASP A 161 -12.99 13.36 -0.01
C ASP A 161 -11.63 13.77 -0.61
N ILE A 162 -10.58 13.63 0.18
CA ILE A 162 -9.20 13.96 -0.22
C ILE A 162 -8.75 13.18 -1.47
N ARG A 163 -9.29 11.99 -1.68
CA ARG A 163 -9.01 11.12 -2.84
C ARG A 163 -9.51 11.70 -4.16
N LEU A 164 -10.45 12.65 -4.10
CA LEU A 164 -10.99 13.38 -5.25
C LEU A 164 -10.30 14.73 -5.47
N ARG A 165 -9.11 14.97 -4.89
CA ARG A 165 -8.38 16.24 -4.96
C ARG A 165 -7.04 16.09 -5.66
N THR A 166 -6.88 16.76 -6.80
CA THR A 166 -5.62 16.80 -7.57
C THR A 166 -4.46 17.34 -6.75
N ALA A 167 -4.67 18.41 -5.98
CA ALA A 167 -3.63 19.01 -5.14
C ALA A 167 -3.11 18.05 -4.03
N LEU A 168 -3.88 17.03 -3.69
CA LEU A 168 -3.51 16.02 -2.71
C LEU A 168 -3.03 14.71 -3.37
N GLN A 169 -2.83 14.71 -4.68
CA GLN A 169 -2.49 13.53 -5.48
C GLN A 169 -3.49 12.38 -5.25
N GLY A 170 -4.80 12.71 -5.26
CA GLY A 170 -5.87 11.73 -5.26
C GLY A 170 -5.92 10.95 -6.57
N GLY A 171 -6.95 10.18 -6.75
CA GLY A 171 -7.23 9.40 -7.96
C GLY A 171 -7.41 7.92 -7.69
N ALA A 172 -8.12 7.24 -8.59
CA ALA A 172 -8.40 5.81 -8.50
C ALA A 172 -7.12 4.97 -8.59
N LEU A 173 -6.17 5.34 -9.48
CA LEU A 173 -4.89 4.66 -9.58
C LEU A 173 -4.09 4.80 -8.27
N MET A 174 -4.04 6.00 -7.69
CA MET A 174 -3.29 6.25 -6.46
C MET A 174 -3.93 5.56 -5.25
N ASP A 175 -5.26 5.56 -5.11
CA ASP A 175 -5.89 5.03 -3.88
C ASP A 175 -6.06 3.51 -3.91
N VAL A 176 -6.61 2.96 -4.99
CA VAL A 176 -6.96 1.53 -5.10
C VAL A 176 -6.23 0.81 -6.24
N GLY A 177 -5.98 1.47 -7.35
CA GLY A 177 -5.23 0.88 -8.46
C GLY A 177 -3.79 0.51 -8.09
N CYS A 178 -3.18 1.22 -7.14
CA CYS A 178 -1.85 0.90 -6.64
C CYS A 178 -1.77 -0.52 -6.03
N TYR A 179 -2.86 -1.05 -5.45
CA TYR A 179 -2.94 -2.45 -5.02
C TYR A 179 -2.91 -3.41 -6.21
N CYS A 180 -3.68 -3.11 -7.26
CA CYS A 180 -3.70 -3.92 -8.48
C CYS A 180 -2.31 -3.98 -9.13
N VAL A 181 -1.62 -2.84 -9.20
CA VAL A 181 -0.23 -2.75 -9.68
C VAL A 181 0.71 -3.57 -8.80
N SER A 182 0.64 -3.39 -7.48
CA SER A 182 1.46 -4.13 -6.51
C SER A 182 1.22 -5.63 -6.58
N GLY A 183 -0.03 -6.08 -6.70
CA GLY A 183 -0.39 -7.50 -6.82
C GLY A 183 0.11 -8.13 -8.12
N ALA A 184 -0.03 -7.42 -9.24
CA ALA A 184 0.47 -7.91 -10.53
C ALA A 184 2.01 -8.01 -10.54
N ARG A 185 2.72 -7.01 -9.99
CA ARG A 185 4.18 -7.02 -9.83
C ARG A 185 4.65 -8.15 -8.91
N LEU A 186 3.94 -8.37 -7.80
CA LEU A 186 4.24 -9.47 -6.87
C LEU A 186 4.23 -10.85 -7.55
N ILE A 187 3.28 -11.06 -8.47
CA ILE A 187 3.04 -12.34 -9.11
C ILE A 187 3.88 -12.52 -10.38
N ALA A 188 3.99 -11.46 -11.20
CA ALA A 188 4.57 -11.54 -12.55
C ALA A 188 5.94 -10.83 -12.68
N GLY A 189 6.44 -10.21 -11.61
CA GLY A 189 7.67 -9.40 -11.66
C GLY A 189 7.43 -7.99 -12.18
N GLU A 190 8.48 -7.32 -12.67
CA GLU A 190 8.36 -5.95 -13.14
C GLU A 190 7.80 -5.87 -14.56
N PRO A 191 6.86 -4.94 -14.85
CA PRO A 191 6.33 -4.80 -16.19
C PRO A 191 7.36 -4.15 -17.14
N GLU A 192 7.46 -4.69 -18.36
CA GLU A 192 8.32 -4.15 -19.42
C GLU A 192 7.66 -2.95 -20.13
N ARG A 193 6.33 -2.97 -20.24
CA ARG A 193 5.55 -1.88 -20.85
C ARG A 193 4.12 -1.87 -20.32
N VAL A 194 3.50 -0.69 -20.35
CA VAL A 194 2.12 -0.48 -19.90
C VAL A 194 1.33 0.35 -20.91
N GLY A 195 0.02 0.13 -20.95
CA GLY A 195 -0.97 0.95 -21.64
C GLY A 195 -2.14 1.20 -20.70
N ALA A 196 -2.75 2.39 -20.77
CA ALA A 196 -3.81 2.75 -19.82
C ALA A 196 -4.81 3.73 -20.41
N GLU A 197 -6.04 3.71 -19.86
CA GLU A 197 -7.13 4.64 -20.09
C GLU A 197 -7.63 5.17 -18.73
N GLN A 198 -8.06 6.43 -18.70
CA GLN A 198 -8.59 7.04 -17.49
C GLN A 198 -9.83 7.90 -17.76
N VAL A 199 -10.70 7.98 -16.78
CA VAL A 199 -11.81 8.93 -16.75
C VAL A 199 -11.54 9.94 -15.66
N LEU A 200 -11.44 11.22 -16.01
CA LEU A 200 -11.18 12.29 -15.07
C LEU A 200 -12.48 12.82 -14.44
N GLY A 201 -12.47 13.00 -13.12
CA GLY A 201 -13.52 13.68 -12.37
C GLY A 201 -13.40 15.20 -12.42
N GLY A 202 -14.30 15.87 -11.70
CA GLY A 202 -14.43 17.34 -11.74
C GLY A 202 -13.21 18.15 -11.26
N ASP A 203 -12.35 17.57 -10.43
CA ASP A 203 -11.10 18.20 -9.94
C ASP A 203 -9.86 17.72 -10.74
N GLY A 204 -10.07 16.94 -11.82
CA GLY A 204 -8.98 16.49 -12.68
C GLY A 204 -8.23 15.24 -12.19
N VAL A 205 -8.71 14.56 -11.15
CA VAL A 205 -8.22 13.24 -10.75
C VAL A 205 -8.90 12.14 -11.55
N ASP A 206 -8.24 11.05 -11.78
CA ASP A 206 -8.84 9.83 -12.32
C ASP A 206 -9.85 9.23 -11.31
N VAL A 207 -11.11 9.14 -11.74
CA VAL A 207 -12.19 8.49 -10.95
C VAL A 207 -12.44 7.07 -11.40
N ALA A 208 -11.99 6.71 -12.60
CA ALA A 208 -11.87 5.34 -13.10
C ALA A 208 -10.57 5.23 -13.90
N PHE A 209 -9.90 4.09 -13.76
CA PHE A 209 -8.63 3.80 -14.42
C PHE A 209 -8.61 2.34 -14.85
N ALA A 210 -8.19 2.07 -16.09
CA ALA A 210 -8.03 0.72 -16.60
C ALA A 210 -6.67 0.60 -17.32
N ALA A 211 -5.99 -0.52 -17.13
CA ALA A 211 -4.65 -0.69 -17.68
C ALA A 211 -4.35 -2.11 -18.13
N THR A 212 -3.40 -2.22 -19.05
CA THR A 212 -2.71 -3.45 -19.42
C THR A 212 -1.22 -3.32 -19.14
N MET A 213 -0.61 -4.40 -18.67
CA MET A 213 0.81 -4.50 -18.38
C MET A 213 1.40 -5.72 -19.10
N ARG A 214 2.56 -5.56 -19.70
CA ARG A 214 3.30 -6.66 -20.30
C ARG A 214 4.50 -6.97 -19.41
N PHE A 215 4.61 -8.21 -19.01
CA PHE A 215 5.72 -8.74 -18.23
C PHE A 215 6.61 -9.65 -19.08
N ALA A 216 7.73 -10.07 -18.52
CA ALA A 216 8.61 -11.07 -19.12
C ALA A 216 7.85 -12.37 -19.46
N ASP A 217 8.44 -13.20 -20.31
CA ASP A 217 7.89 -14.50 -20.74
C ASP A 217 6.50 -14.44 -21.36
N GLY A 218 6.07 -13.26 -21.80
CA GLY A 218 4.79 -13.05 -22.45
C GLY A 218 3.59 -12.93 -21.52
N VAL A 219 3.78 -12.88 -20.21
CA VAL A 219 2.70 -12.70 -19.23
C VAL A 219 2.03 -11.35 -19.43
N ILE A 220 0.70 -11.33 -19.34
CA ILE A 220 -0.11 -10.11 -19.45
C ILE A 220 -0.76 -9.85 -18.09
N GLY A 221 -0.68 -8.61 -17.61
CA GLY A 221 -1.51 -8.11 -16.53
C GLY A 221 -2.57 -7.16 -17.06
N HIS A 222 -3.74 -7.15 -16.46
CA HIS A 222 -4.69 -6.06 -16.64
C HIS A 222 -5.50 -5.82 -15.36
N PHE A 223 -5.88 -4.57 -15.15
CA PHE A 223 -6.70 -4.20 -14.03
C PHE A 223 -7.63 -3.04 -14.35
N ASP A 224 -8.66 -2.90 -13.54
CA ASP A 224 -9.42 -1.67 -13.44
C ASP A 224 -9.57 -1.24 -11.97
N ALA A 225 -9.64 0.07 -11.78
CA ALA A 225 -9.74 0.72 -10.49
C ALA A 225 -10.77 1.85 -10.53
N GLY A 226 -11.51 2.10 -9.45
CA GLY A 226 -12.52 3.14 -9.47
C GLY A 226 -12.92 3.68 -8.11
N LEU A 227 -13.17 5.01 -8.05
CA LEU A 227 -13.70 5.74 -6.91
C LEU A 227 -15.20 6.11 -7.09
N ALA A 228 -15.77 5.76 -8.24
CA ALA A 228 -17.16 6.04 -8.61
C ALA A 228 -17.88 4.79 -9.16
N LEU A 229 -17.33 3.62 -8.92
CA LEU A 229 -17.87 2.33 -9.32
C LEU A 229 -18.40 1.58 -8.10
N ASP A 230 -19.18 0.53 -8.32
CA ASP A 230 -19.57 -0.35 -7.23
C ASP A 230 -18.37 -1.11 -6.65
N SER A 231 -18.53 -1.61 -5.42
CA SER A 231 -17.44 -2.27 -4.71
C SER A 231 -17.01 -3.55 -5.39
N ARG A 232 -15.73 -3.65 -5.71
CA ARG A 232 -15.04 -4.88 -6.16
C ARG A 232 -13.70 -4.97 -5.49
N ASP A 233 -13.27 -6.19 -5.19
CA ASP A 233 -12.02 -6.50 -4.52
C ASP A 233 -11.60 -7.89 -5.01
N GLU A 234 -10.96 -7.96 -6.19
CA GLU A 234 -10.74 -9.21 -6.91
C GLU A 234 -9.31 -9.33 -7.44
N LEU A 235 -8.77 -10.55 -7.36
CA LEU A 235 -7.51 -10.93 -8.00
C LEU A 235 -7.65 -12.33 -8.61
N GLU A 236 -7.32 -12.47 -9.88
CA GLU A 236 -7.29 -13.73 -10.60
C GLU A 236 -5.92 -13.94 -11.24
N VAL A 237 -5.31 -15.10 -10.98
CA VAL A 237 -4.02 -15.50 -11.53
C VAL A 237 -4.22 -16.75 -12.39
N VAL A 238 -3.98 -16.62 -13.70
CA VAL A 238 -4.28 -17.65 -14.69
C VAL A 238 -2.99 -18.27 -15.23
N GLY A 239 -2.88 -19.57 -15.11
CA GLY A 239 -1.84 -20.37 -15.74
C GLY A 239 -2.41 -21.29 -16.82
N GLU A 240 -1.53 -22.06 -17.45
CA GLU A 240 -1.91 -23.02 -18.51
C GLU A 240 -2.74 -24.20 -18.01
N GLU A 241 -2.64 -24.53 -16.72
CA GLU A 241 -3.26 -25.71 -16.11
C GLU A 241 -4.32 -25.39 -15.06
N GLY A 242 -4.51 -24.10 -14.73
CA GLY A 242 -5.49 -23.71 -13.71
C GLY A 242 -5.55 -22.20 -13.46
N VAL A 243 -6.44 -21.86 -12.54
CA VAL A 243 -6.69 -20.47 -12.13
C VAL A 243 -6.74 -20.41 -10.61
N LEU A 244 -6.08 -19.41 -10.03
CA LEU A 244 -6.24 -19.01 -8.63
C LEU A 244 -7.08 -17.75 -8.58
N PHE A 245 -8.15 -17.74 -7.79
CA PHE A 245 -9.06 -16.60 -7.65
C PHE A 245 -9.25 -16.24 -6.19
N LEU A 246 -9.20 -14.94 -5.90
CA LEU A 246 -9.42 -14.33 -4.61
C LEU A 246 -10.46 -13.21 -4.76
N ASP A 247 -11.50 -13.20 -3.92
CA ASP A 247 -12.54 -12.17 -3.89
C ASP A 247 -12.36 -11.13 -2.76
N ASP A 248 -11.30 -11.24 -1.99
CA ASP A 248 -10.87 -10.27 -0.95
C ASP A 248 -9.33 -10.24 -0.83
N PRO A 249 -8.58 -9.99 -1.95
CA PRO A 249 -7.12 -10.06 -1.96
C PRO A 249 -6.45 -8.92 -1.17
N TRP A 250 -7.08 -7.73 -1.10
CA TRP A 250 -6.45 -6.54 -0.54
C TRP A 250 -6.74 -6.34 0.94
N HIS A 251 -7.94 -6.74 1.40
CA HIS A 251 -8.31 -6.61 2.80
C HIS A 251 -8.10 -7.90 3.60
N CYS A 252 -8.17 -9.06 2.95
CA CYS A 252 -8.01 -10.39 3.55
C CYS A 252 -8.91 -10.61 4.79
N ARG A 253 -10.17 -10.14 4.71
CA ARG A 253 -11.16 -10.26 5.81
C ARG A 253 -11.69 -11.68 5.95
N GLN A 254 -11.81 -12.37 4.81
CA GLN A 254 -12.22 -13.76 4.71
C GLN A 254 -11.21 -14.49 3.81
N PRO A 255 -10.01 -14.81 4.34
CA PRO A 255 -8.91 -15.25 3.52
C PRO A 255 -9.18 -16.66 2.94
N MET A 256 -9.37 -16.70 1.63
CA MET A 256 -9.65 -17.91 0.87
C MET A 256 -9.10 -17.75 -0.55
N ILE A 257 -8.53 -18.85 -1.08
CA ILE A 257 -8.11 -18.95 -2.48
C ILE A 257 -8.91 -20.06 -3.15
N GLU A 258 -9.60 -19.77 -4.24
CA GLU A 258 -10.19 -20.78 -5.10
C GLU A 258 -9.16 -21.23 -6.14
N LEU A 259 -8.78 -22.50 -6.11
CA LEU A 259 -8.06 -23.16 -7.18
C LEU A 259 -9.07 -23.83 -8.13
N ARG A 260 -9.13 -23.33 -9.35
CA ARG A 260 -10.02 -23.80 -10.43
C ARG A 260 -9.18 -24.56 -11.46
N ARG A 261 -9.37 -25.88 -11.58
CA ARG A 261 -8.65 -26.75 -12.51
C ARG A 261 -9.50 -27.96 -12.90
N ASP A 262 -9.43 -28.36 -14.17
CA ASP A 262 -10.14 -29.54 -14.71
C ASP A 262 -11.66 -29.52 -14.43
N GLY A 263 -12.28 -28.34 -14.50
CA GLY A 263 -13.71 -28.16 -14.20
C GLY A 263 -14.08 -28.30 -12.72
N LYS A 264 -13.10 -28.41 -11.83
CA LYS A 264 -13.28 -28.50 -10.37
C LYS A 264 -12.84 -27.19 -9.71
N VAL A 265 -13.43 -26.91 -8.56
CA VAL A 265 -13.08 -25.80 -7.68
C VAL A 265 -12.68 -26.39 -6.33
N GLU A 266 -11.45 -26.13 -5.93
CA GLU A 266 -10.94 -26.41 -4.58
C GLU A 266 -10.85 -25.09 -3.82
N ARG A 267 -11.30 -25.05 -2.57
CA ARG A 267 -11.22 -23.88 -1.69
C ARG A 267 -10.12 -24.09 -0.66
N ILE A 268 -9.15 -23.22 -0.68
CA ILE A 268 -8.03 -23.19 0.27
C ILE A 268 -8.36 -22.08 1.27
N GLU A 269 -8.93 -22.49 2.40
CA GLU A 269 -9.27 -21.56 3.49
C GLU A 269 -8.03 -21.32 4.36
N LEU A 270 -7.87 -20.10 4.83
CA LEU A 270 -6.80 -19.69 5.74
C LEU A 270 -7.41 -19.04 6.98
N GLU A 271 -6.68 -19.08 8.08
CA GLU A 271 -7.11 -18.41 9.31
C GLU A 271 -7.08 -16.88 9.13
N PRO A 272 -8.16 -16.18 9.51
CA PRO A 272 -8.18 -14.73 9.48
C PRO A 272 -7.16 -14.13 10.46
N VAL A 273 -6.31 -13.25 9.96
CA VAL A 273 -5.32 -12.50 10.76
C VAL A 273 -5.35 -11.03 10.39
N ASP A 274 -5.00 -10.18 11.32
CA ASP A 274 -4.94 -8.74 11.11
C ASP A 274 -3.67 -8.37 10.35
N SER A 275 -3.84 -7.95 9.08
CA SER A 275 -2.73 -7.57 8.18
C SER A 275 -1.95 -6.36 8.70
N TYR A 276 -2.62 -5.39 9.33
CA TYR A 276 -1.97 -4.21 9.91
C TYR A 276 -1.10 -4.56 11.12
N ARG A 277 -1.54 -5.53 11.93
CA ARG A 277 -0.72 -6.08 12.99
C ARG A 277 0.55 -6.71 12.44
N LEU A 278 0.42 -7.61 11.45
CA LEU A 278 1.57 -8.31 10.87
C LEU A 278 2.57 -7.34 10.22
N GLU A 279 2.07 -6.31 9.52
CA GLU A 279 2.89 -5.25 8.95
C GLU A 279 3.67 -4.48 10.02
N ALA A 280 2.99 -4.05 11.09
CA ALA A 280 3.61 -3.34 12.19
C ALA A 280 4.62 -4.24 12.96
N GLU A 281 4.31 -5.52 13.18
CA GLU A 281 5.23 -6.49 13.78
C GLU A 281 6.50 -6.70 12.94
N ASN A 282 6.36 -6.85 11.61
CA ASN A 282 7.50 -6.96 10.71
C ASN A 282 8.38 -5.70 10.78
N PHE A 283 7.77 -4.52 10.73
CA PHE A 283 8.52 -3.26 10.79
C PHE A 283 9.22 -3.08 12.14
N CYS A 284 8.56 -3.43 13.26
CA CYS A 284 9.18 -3.44 14.58
C CYS A 284 10.35 -4.43 14.67
N ALA A 285 10.20 -5.64 14.14
CA ALA A 285 11.27 -6.63 14.08
C ALA A 285 12.47 -6.12 13.27
N ALA A 286 12.21 -5.41 12.16
CA ALA A 286 13.24 -4.78 11.37
C ALA A 286 13.96 -3.65 12.12
N ILE A 287 13.24 -2.80 12.85
CA ILE A 287 13.82 -1.76 13.73
C ILE A 287 14.74 -2.38 14.81
N ARG A 288 14.36 -3.53 15.36
CA ARG A 288 15.15 -4.27 16.35
C ARG A 288 16.27 -5.12 15.73
N GLY A 289 16.40 -5.16 14.40
CA GLY A 289 17.44 -5.91 13.67
C GLY A 289 17.23 -7.42 13.68
N THR A 290 16.01 -7.91 13.97
CA THR A 290 15.67 -9.35 13.99
C THR A 290 15.02 -9.85 12.71
N ALA A 291 14.63 -8.92 11.82
CA ALA A 291 14.13 -9.21 10.46
C ALA A 291 14.56 -8.09 9.50
N SER A 292 14.29 -8.28 8.21
CA SER A 292 14.31 -7.20 7.22
C SER A 292 12.89 -6.66 7.02
N PRO A 293 12.71 -5.37 6.64
CA PRO A 293 11.43 -4.89 6.15
C PRO A 293 10.99 -5.75 4.95
N LEU A 294 9.72 -6.16 4.93
CA LEU A 294 9.20 -6.96 3.81
C LEU A 294 9.21 -6.17 2.50
N LEU A 295 8.93 -4.88 2.58
CA LEU A 295 8.91 -3.96 1.46
C LEU A 295 10.07 -2.97 1.61
N GLY A 296 11.05 -3.09 0.73
CA GLY A 296 12.25 -2.25 0.72
C GLY A 296 12.26 -1.24 -0.43
N ARG A 297 13.43 -0.62 -0.62
CA ARG A 297 13.69 0.38 -1.66
C ARG A 297 13.29 -0.09 -3.05
N ASP A 298 13.75 -1.27 -3.45
CA ASP A 298 13.56 -1.76 -4.82
C ASP A 298 12.07 -1.93 -5.14
N ASP A 299 11.28 -2.46 -4.20
CA ASP A 299 9.84 -2.63 -4.37
C ASP A 299 9.13 -1.28 -4.46
N ALA A 300 9.41 -0.34 -3.55
CA ALA A 300 8.75 0.98 -3.51
C ALA A 300 9.10 1.85 -4.74
N VAL A 301 10.37 1.85 -5.17
CA VAL A 301 10.80 2.59 -6.37
C VAL A 301 10.19 2.00 -7.63
N ALA A 302 10.15 0.67 -7.76
CA ALA A 302 9.54 0.02 -8.90
C ALA A 302 8.00 0.20 -8.91
N GLN A 303 7.35 0.22 -7.74
CA GLN A 303 5.92 0.55 -7.60
C GLN A 303 5.64 1.98 -8.11
N ALA A 304 6.40 2.96 -7.65
CA ALA A 304 6.25 4.35 -8.10
C ALA A 304 6.54 4.50 -9.61
N ARG A 305 7.55 3.80 -10.14
CA ARG A 305 7.88 3.78 -11.58
C ARG A 305 6.74 3.22 -12.42
N ALA A 306 6.10 2.13 -11.97
CA ALA A 306 4.95 1.56 -12.67
C ALA A 306 3.74 2.53 -12.66
N ILE A 307 3.44 3.18 -11.53
CA ILE A 307 2.39 4.18 -11.41
C ILE A 307 2.67 5.39 -12.32
N GLU A 308 3.90 5.90 -12.33
CA GLU A 308 4.31 7.03 -13.17
C GLU A 308 4.16 6.69 -14.67
N ALA A 309 4.58 5.48 -15.08
CA ALA A 309 4.42 5.01 -16.45
C ALA A 309 2.96 4.82 -16.86
N LEU A 310 2.10 4.36 -15.96
CA LEU A 310 0.65 4.19 -16.19
C LEU A 310 -0.04 5.54 -16.40
N TYR A 311 0.23 6.54 -15.56
CA TYR A 311 -0.30 7.89 -15.78
C TYR A 311 0.19 8.46 -17.11
N ARG A 312 1.48 8.31 -17.41
CA ARG A 312 2.04 8.78 -18.69
C ARG A 312 1.38 8.08 -19.88
N ALA A 313 1.11 6.78 -19.79
CA ALA A 313 0.41 6.05 -20.85
C ALA A 313 -1.01 6.56 -21.06
N ALA A 314 -1.77 6.81 -20.00
CA ALA A 314 -3.12 7.36 -20.07
C ALA A 314 -3.16 8.81 -20.61
N GLU A 315 -2.21 9.65 -20.21
CA GLU A 315 -2.08 11.04 -20.68
C GLU A 315 -1.72 11.12 -22.17
N LEU A 316 -0.87 10.22 -22.66
CA LEU A 316 -0.41 10.21 -24.05
C LEU A 316 -1.34 9.40 -25.00
N GLY A 317 -2.23 8.55 -24.45
CA GLY A 317 -2.98 7.57 -25.22
C GLY A 317 -2.08 6.56 -25.96
N GLN A 318 -0.93 6.24 -25.39
CA GLN A 318 0.09 5.38 -26.00
C GLN A 318 0.71 4.45 -24.99
N THR A 319 1.22 3.32 -25.47
CA THR A 319 1.99 2.39 -24.66
C THR A 319 3.33 3.02 -24.24
N VAL A 320 3.69 2.88 -22.96
CA VAL A 320 4.95 3.33 -22.38
C VAL A 320 5.81 2.12 -21.99
N THR A 321 7.06 2.11 -22.42
CA THR A 321 8.06 1.10 -22.01
C THR A 321 8.72 1.57 -20.70
N LEU A 322 8.85 0.66 -19.75
CA LEU A 322 9.61 0.87 -18.53
C LEU A 322 11.08 0.44 -18.78
N ALA A 323 11.98 1.31 -18.36
CA ALA A 323 13.43 1.05 -18.45
C ALA A 323 13.98 0.58 -17.10
#